data_ac1c2274068b8a9c25861eb1f5ff0525
#
_entry.id   ac1c2274068b8a9c25861eb1f5ff0525
#
_cell.length_a   1.000
_cell.length_b   1.000
_cell.length_c   1.000
_cell.angle_alpha   90.00
_cell.angle_beta   90.00
_cell.angle_gamma   90.00
#
_symmetry.space_group_name_H-M   'P 1'
#
loop_
_entity.id
_entity.type
_entity.pdbx_description
1 polymer ?
#
loop_
_entity_poly.entity_id
_entity_poly.type
_entity_poly.pdbx_seq_one_letter_code
_entity_poly.pdbx_strand_id
1 'polypeptide(L)'
;MQTLSVKDHRCGLVRGIWVFLLVVLLSGCAGPSLDDYQSRSPELIPERFFEGSLTARGVVKDWSGEVIRTFDADIEASWDEQGVGTLDEVFRFNDGEVDTRVWTLTPREGGYHAEAGDVVEPGFMEWQGNAIHMNYVLEIPYGDDTLEVQMDDWMYLITPDTLINETAMSKWGIPVGEIVLVIQKGAAPGSGNYDSDNR
;
A
#
# COMPACT_ATOMS: atom_id res chain seq x y z
N MET A 1 -39.25 -34.94 -53.42
CA MET A 1 -38.91 -35.44 -52.10
C MET A 1 -37.67 -34.65 -51.64
N GLN A 2 -37.90 -33.56 -50.94
CA GLN A 2 -36.81 -32.65 -50.48
C GLN A 2 -36.61 -32.90 -49.00
N THR A 3 -35.43 -33.36 -48.61
CA THR A 3 -34.99 -33.48 -47.21
C THR A 3 -34.34 -32.17 -46.79
N LEU A 4 -35.00 -31.41 -45.94
CA LEU A 4 -34.48 -30.20 -45.33
C LEU A 4 -33.41 -30.56 -44.28
N SER A 5 -32.20 -30.06 -44.49
CA SER A 5 -31.08 -30.15 -43.55
C SER A 5 -31.23 -29.16 -42.41
N VAL A 6 -31.51 -29.64 -41.19
CA VAL A 6 -31.73 -28.86 -39.96
C VAL A 6 -30.45 -28.89 -39.08
N LYS A 7 -29.26 -29.02 -39.64
CA LYS A 7 -28.06 -29.33 -38.83
C LYS A 7 -27.09 -28.15 -38.54
N ASP A 8 -27.22 -26.98 -39.17
CA ASP A 8 -26.17 -25.95 -39.08
C ASP A 8 -26.42 -24.79 -38.08
N HIS A 9 -27.64 -24.61 -37.61
CA HIS A 9 -27.93 -23.48 -36.71
C HIS A 9 -27.51 -23.67 -35.23
N ARG A 10 -27.36 -24.92 -34.77
CA ARG A 10 -27.00 -25.22 -33.39
C ARG A 10 -25.51 -24.98 -33.09
N CYS A 11 -24.65 -25.17 -34.08
CA CYS A 11 -23.20 -25.00 -33.92
C CYS A 11 -22.80 -23.50 -33.79
N GLY A 12 -23.50 -22.63 -34.52
CA GLY A 12 -23.28 -21.16 -34.43
C GLY A 12 -23.71 -20.55 -33.10
N LEU A 13 -24.84 -21.01 -32.55
CA LEU A 13 -25.38 -20.52 -31.30
C LEU A 13 -24.46 -20.88 -30.10
N VAL A 14 -23.97 -22.13 -30.08
CA VAL A 14 -23.04 -22.59 -29.01
C VAL A 14 -21.71 -21.86 -29.09
N ARG A 15 -21.15 -21.62 -30.28
CA ARG A 15 -19.93 -20.83 -30.47
C ARG A 15 -20.12 -19.37 -30.01
N GLY A 16 -21.25 -18.75 -30.30
CA GLY A 16 -21.59 -17.39 -29.86
C GLY A 16 -21.68 -17.28 -28.33
N ILE A 17 -22.28 -18.28 -27.68
CA ILE A 17 -22.38 -18.31 -26.20
C ILE A 17 -21.01 -18.46 -25.54
N TRP A 18 -20.12 -19.30 -26.06
CA TRP A 18 -18.76 -19.47 -25.53
C TRP A 18 -17.91 -18.23 -25.70
N VAL A 19 -18.01 -17.50 -26.82
CA VAL A 19 -17.31 -16.24 -27.04
C VAL A 19 -17.86 -15.15 -26.12
N PHE A 20 -19.16 -15.07 -25.93
CA PHE A 20 -19.78 -14.10 -25.01
C PHE A 20 -19.40 -14.40 -23.56
N LEU A 21 -19.38 -15.66 -23.13
CA LEU A 21 -18.94 -16.06 -21.80
C LEU A 21 -17.46 -15.73 -21.55
N LEU A 22 -16.61 -15.90 -22.57
CA LEU A 22 -15.18 -15.57 -22.49
C LEU A 22 -14.95 -14.06 -22.36
N VAL A 23 -15.73 -13.23 -23.04
CA VAL A 23 -15.65 -11.77 -22.97
C VAL A 23 -16.11 -11.24 -21.60
N VAL A 24 -17.14 -11.86 -21.00
CA VAL A 24 -17.62 -11.48 -19.65
C VAL A 24 -16.61 -11.85 -18.56
N LEU A 25 -15.80 -12.90 -18.76
CA LEU A 25 -14.75 -13.30 -17.82
C LEU A 25 -13.52 -12.38 -17.88
N LEU A 26 -13.37 -11.56 -18.94
CA LEU A 26 -12.28 -10.59 -19.10
C LEU A 26 -12.61 -9.19 -18.56
N SER A 27 -13.82 -8.94 -18.06
CA SER A 27 -14.12 -7.76 -17.27
C SER A 27 -13.52 -7.93 -15.86
N GLY A 28 -12.17 -7.97 -15.80
CA GLY A 28 -11.42 -7.98 -14.56
C GLY A 28 -11.80 -6.74 -13.75
N CYS A 29 -12.01 -6.90 -12.45
CA CYS A 29 -12.13 -5.78 -11.53
C CYS A 29 -10.87 -4.93 -11.67
N ALA A 30 -10.98 -3.75 -12.26
CA ALA A 30 -9.97 -2.71 -12.08
C ALA A 30 -9.91 -2.42 -10.58
N GLY A 31 -8.72 -2.46 -9.99
CA GLY A 31 -8.51 -2.00 -8.61
C GLY A 31 -8.93 -0.55 -8.42
N PRO A 32 -8.91 -0.02 -7.20
CA PRO A 32 -9.22 1.37 -6.93
C PRO A 32 -8.29 2.30 -7.70
N SER A 33 -8.81 3.45 -8.12
CA SER A 33 -8.06 4.52 -8.78
C SER A 33 -8.04 5.74 -7.86
N LEU A 34 -6.99 6.56 -7.90
CA LEU A 34 -6.94 7.83 -7.16
C LEU A 34 -8.09 8.77 -7.55
N ASP A 35 -8.59 8.69 -8.78
CA ASP A 35 -9.74 9.47 -9.23
C ASP A 35 -11.01 9.21 -8.40
N ASP A 36 -11.15 8.00 -7.81
CA ASP A 36 -12.28 7.64 -6.95
C ASP A 36 -12.29 8.41 -5.62
N TYR A 37 -11.16 9.04 -5.27
CA TYR A 37 -10.95 9.78 -4.02
C TYR A 37 -10.98 11.30 -4.19
N GLN A 38 -11.07 11.84 -5.41
CA GLN A 38 -10.97 13.26 -5.72
C GLN A 38 -11.86 14.18 -4.85
N SER A 39 -13.06 13.72 -4.49
CA SER A 39 -14.01 14.49 -3.67
C SER A 39 -14.05 14.06 -2.20
N ARG A 40 -13.15 13.17 -1.79
CA ARG A 40 -13.12 12.66 -0.41
C ARG A 40 -12.43 13.65 0.52
N SER A 41 -12.85 13.63 1.78
CA SER A 41 -12.28 14.49 2.84
C SER A 41 -12.05 13.67 4.12
N PRO A 42 -11.14 14.14 5.01
CA PRO A 42 -10.36 15.38 4.91
C PRO A 42 -9.36 15.35 3.75
N GLU A 43 -9.04 16.52 3.17
CA GLU A 43 -8.03 16.60 2.11
C GLU A 43 -6.64 16.27 2.68
N LEU A 44 -5.95 15.33 2.03
CA LEU A 44 -4.60 14.95 2.37
C LEU A 44 -3.60 15.82 1.59
N ILE A 45 -2.71 16.45 2.33
CA ILE A 45 -1.57 17.19 1.80
C ILE A 45 -0.34 16.56 2.44
N PRO A 46 0.51 15.83 1.67
CA PRO A 46 1.65 15.08 2.22
C PRO A 46 2.55 15.91 3.14
N GLU A 47 2.93 17.13 2.71
CA GLU A 47 3.81 18.01 3.47
C GLU A 47 3.20 18.45 4.80
N ARG A 48 1.87 18.51 4.89
CA ARG A 48 1.18 18.84 6.13
C ARG A 48 1.03 17.65 7.05
N PHE A 49 0.71 16.48 6.47
CA PHE A 49 0.52 15.28 7.27
C PHE A 49 1.86 14.74 7.76
N PHE A 50 2.84 14.58 6.87
CA PHE A 50 4.18 14.10 7.19
C PHE A 50 5.11 15.26 7.60
N GLU A 51 4.77 15.94 8.70
CA GLU A 51 5.56 17.02 9.27
C GLU A 51 5.69 16.81 10.78
N GLY A 52 6.93 16.76 11.28
CA GLY A 52 7.26 16.54 12.69
C GLY A 52 7.21 15.06 13.09
N SER A 53 6.96 14.80 14.37
CA SER A 53 6.97 13.45 14.93
C SER A 53 5.64 12.75 14.68
N LEU A 54 5.71 11.51 14.15
CA LEU A 54 4.57 10.61 13.96
C LEU A 54 4.90 9.25 14.58
N THR A 55 3.86 8.45 14.78
CA THR A 55 4.00 7.05 15.20
C THR A 55 3.23 6.15 14.27
N ALA A 56 3.77 4.98 13.97
CA ALA A 56 3.06 3.95 13.23
C ALA A 56 2.93 2.67 14.07
N ARG A 57 1.81 1.97 13.92
CA ARG A 57 1.59 0.65 14.52
C ARG A 57 0.91 -0.24 13.52
N GLY A 58 1.45 -1.43 13.33
CA GLY A 58 0.98 -2.29 12.26
C GLY A 58 1.22 -3.78 12.46
N VAL A 59 0.71 -4.51 11.48
CA VAL A 59 0.84 -5.94 11.36
C VAL A 59 1.35 -6.30 9.97
N VAL A 60 2.18 -7.34 9.90
CA VAL A 60 2.56 -8.01 8.66
C VAL A 60 1.80 -9.33 8.60
N LYS A 61 1.11 -9.56 7.49
CA LYS A 61 0.38 -10.78 7.22
C LYS A 61 1.05 -11.55 6.09
N ASP A 62 0.97 -12.86 6.15
CA ASP A 62 1.35 -13.72 5.03
C ASP A 62 0.27 -13.79 3.95
N TRP A 63 0.52 -14.57 2.89
CA TRP A 63 -0.41 -14.78 1.77
C TRP A 63 -1.76 -15.39 2.18
N SER A 64 -1.86 -16.04 3.35
CA SER A 64 -3.11 -16.64 3.87
C SER A 64 -3.93 -15.63 4.69
N GLY A 65 -3.35 -14.45 5.01
CA GLY A 65 -3.93 -13.43 5.88
C GLY A 65 -3.61 -13.65 7.36
N GLU A 66 -2.77 -14.63 7.71
CA GLU A 66 -2.30 -14.83 9.07
C GLU A 66 -1.30 -13.72 9.46
N VAL A 67 -1.47 -13.13 10.65
CA VAL A 67 -0.53 -12.16 11.19
C VAL A 67 0.74 -12.89 11.65
N ILE A 68 1.84 -12.63 10.95
CA ILE A 68 3.15 -13.25 11.23
C ILE A 68 4.10 -12.35 12.02
N ARG A 69 3.92 -11.02 11.97
CA ARG A 69 4.69 -10.03 12.76
C ARG A 69 3.81 -8.85 13.14
N THR A 70 4.11 -8.22 14.27
CA THR A 70 3.58 -6.90 14.64
C THR A 70 4.72 -5.95 14.89
N PHE A 71 4.48 -4.66 14.71
CA PHE A 71 5.49 -3.63 14.96
C PHE A 71 4.88 -2.31 15.44
N ASP A 72 5.72 -1.51 16.09
CA ASP A 72 5.56 -0.08 16.24
C ASP A 72 6.75 0.64 15.59
N ALA A 73 6.52 1.87 15.15
CA ALA A 73 7.58 2.71 14.62
C ALA A 73 7.43 4.16 15.08
N ASP A 74 8.58 4.79 15.34
CA ASP A 74 8.68 6.23 15.44
C ASP A 74 9.12 6.79 14.09
N ILE A 75 8.53 7.91 13.68
CA ILE A 75 8.83 8.58 12.42
C ILE A 75 9.10 10.05 12.71
N GLU A 76 10.27 10.55 12.29
CA GLU A 76 10.58 11.97 12.29
C GLU A 76 10.61 12.47 10.85
N ALA A 77 9.71 13.39 10.52
CA ALA A 77 9.52 13.86 9.16
C ALA A 77 9.75 15.36 9.06
N SER A 78 10.40 15.79 7.98
CA SER A 78 10.72 17.20 7.72
C SER A 78 10.77 17.48 6.22
N TRP A 79 10.58 18.75 5.87
CA TRP A 79 10.60 19.24 4.50
C TRP A 79 11.57 20.42 4.38
N ASP A 80 12.39 20.42 3.34
CA ASP A 80 13.33 21.51 3.08
C ASP A 80 12.70 22.64 2.24
N GLU A 81 13.47 23.71 2.01
CA GLU A 81 13.03 24.88 1.22
C GLU A 81 12.76 24.54 -0.25
N GLN A 82 13.27 23.41 -0.76
CA GLN A 82 13.06 22.91 -2.09
C GLN A 82 11.83 21.98 -2.19
N GLY A 83 11.19 21.71 -1.05
CA GLY A 83 10.04 20.81 -0.95
C GLY A 83 10.45 19.32 -0.95
N VAL A 84 11.72 19.01 -0.68
CA VAL A 84 12.16 17.63 -0.50
C VAL A 84 11.81 17.18 0.91
N GLY A 85 11.04 16.08 0.99
CA GLY A 85 10.66 15.44 2.25
C GLY A 85 11.68 14.39 2.67
N THR A 86 11.94 14.33 3.98
CA THR A 86 12.70 13.25 4.61
C THR A 86 11.86 12.64 5.73
N LEU A 87 11.68 11.32 5.70
CA LEU A 87 11.01 10.58 6.78
C LEU A 87 12.02 9.58 7.33
N ASP A 88 12.44 9.79 8.58
CA ASP A 88 13.36 8.90 9.32
C ASP A 88 12.53 7.99 10.21
N GLU A 89 12.55 6.69 9.94
CA GLU A 89 11.71 5.67 10.54
C GLU A 89 12.54 4.68 11.36
N VAL A 90 12.10 4.40 12.59
CA VAL A 90 12.69 3.37 13.46
C VAL A 90 11.62 2.37 13.83
N PHE A 91 11.68 1.17 13.24
CA PHE A 91 10.76 0.07 13.48
C PHE A 91 11.22 -0.83 14.62
N ARG A 92 10.28 -1.28 15.45
CA ARG A 92 10.50 -2.26 16.52
C ARG A 92 9.50 -3.39 16.37
N PHE A 93 9.99 -4.57 16.07
CA PHE A 93 9.16 -5.75 15.84
C PHE A 93 8.99 -6.57 17.12
N ASN A 94 7.90 -7.35 17.19
CA ASN A 94 7.57 -8.19 18.33
C ASN A 94 8.54 -9.37 18.57
N ASP A 95 9.39 -9.70 17.60
CA ASP A 95 10.48 -10.68 17.72
C ASP A 95 11.79 -10.08 18.27
N GLY A 96 11.78 -8.77 18.54
CA GLY A 96 12.93 -8.02 19.09
C GLY A 96 13.84 -7.41 18.04
N GLU A 97 13.59 -7.63 16.74
CA GLU A 97 14.32 -6.96 15.67
C GLU A 97 14.01 -5.46 15.68
N VAL A 98 15.04 -4.66 15.41
CA VAL A 98 14.92 -3.21 15.20
C VAL A 98 15.49 -2.91 13.82
N ASP A 99 14.71 -2.21 13.01
CA ASP A 99 15.11 -1.79 11.66
C ASP A 99 14.92 -0.28 11.48
N THR A 100 15.62 0.31 10.52
CA THR A 100 15.54 1.74 10.22
C THR A 100 15.41 1.97 8.73
N ARG A 101 14.59 2.95 8.35
CA ARG A 101 14.45 3.38 6.96
C ARG A 101 14.40 4.88 6.88
N VAL A 102 15.07 5.45 5.90
CA VAL A 102 14.97 6.88 5.60
C VAL A 102 14.43 7.04 4.20
N TRP A 103 13.20 7.56 4.09
CA TRP A 103 12.64 7.97 2.83
C TRP A 103 13.11 9.36 2.44
N THR A 104 13.40 9.54 1.15
CA THR A 104 13.58 10.84 0.51
C THR A 104 12.50 11.02 -0.54
N LEU A 105 11.67 12.04 -0.37
CA LEU A 105 10.56 12.38 -1.26
C LEU A 105 10.97 13.61 -2.09
N THR A 106 11.36 13.40 -3.35
CA THR A 106 11.78 14.48 -4.24
C THR A 106 10.62 14.94 -5.12
N PRO A 107 10.25 16.25 -5.13
CA PRO A 107 9.15 16.75 -5.94
C PRO A 107 9.30 16.42 -7.41
N ARG A 108 8.21 16.01 -8.06
CA ARG A 108 8.07 15.80 -9.50
C ARG A 108 6.70 16.29 -9.96
N GLU A 109 6.53 16.45 -11.27
CA GLU A 109 5.21 16.75 -11.83
C GLU A 109 4.21 15.66 -11.44
N GLY A 110 3.14 16.05 -10.75
CA GLY A 110 2.06 15.17 -10.32
C GLY A 110 2.29 14.44 -8.99
N GLY A 111 3.47 14.56 -8.33
CA GLY A 111 3.73 13.83 -7.09
C GLY A 111 5.15 13.93 -6.56
N TYR A 112 5.59 12.87 -5.92
CA TYR A 112 6.93 12.72 -5.38
C TYR A 112 7.60 11.46 -5.89
N HIS A 113 8.87 11.57 -6.22
CA HIS A 113 9.75 10.42 -6.40
C HIS A 113 10.25 9.98 -5.02
N ALA A 114 9.96 8.75 -4.63
CA ALA A 114 10.23 8.22 -3.29
C ALA A 114 11.36 7.20 -3.35
N GLU A 115 12.42 7.44 -2.58
CA GLU A 115 13.61 6.60 -2.51
C GLU A 115 13.91 6.25 -1.06
N ALA A 116 14.37 5.00 -0.81
CA ALA A 116 14.92 4.55 0.46
C ALA A 116 16.05 3.53 0.21
N GLY A 117 16.84 3.25 1.26
CA GLY A 117 18.03 2.40 1.11
C GLY A 117 17.77 0.96 0.71
N ASP A 118 16.58 0.44 1.00
CA ASP A 118 16.08 -0.90 0.70
C ASP A 118 15.06 -0.92 -0.47
N VAL A 119 14.85 0.22 -1.14
CA VAL A 119 14.03 0.34 -2.34
C VAL A 119 14.91 0.21 -3.57
N VAL A 120 14.69 -0.86 -4.36
CA VAL A 120 15.49 -1.18 -5.55
C VAL A 120 15.18 -0.25 -6.71
N GLU A 121 13.90 0.04 -6.92
CA GLU A 121 13.42 1.00 -7.92
C GLU A 121 12.59 2.08 -7.21
N PRO A 122 12.94 3.36 -7.39
CA PRO A 122 12.21 4.46 -6.77
C PRO A 122 10.71 4.40 -7.05
N GLY A 123 9.91 4.58 -6.01
CA GLY A 123 8.48 4.69 -6.13
C GLY A 123 8.04 6.05 -6.67
N PHE A 124 6.82 6.12 -7.19
CA PHE A 124 6.15 7.38 -7.46
C PHE A 124 4.93 7.49 -6.57
N MET A 125 4.93 8.50 -5.70
CA MET A 125 3.85 8.79 -4.77
C MET A 125 2.94 9.86 -5.35
N GLU A 126 1.68 9.51 -5.56
CA GLU A 126 0.61 10.41 -6.02
C GLU A 126 -0.47 10.49 -4.95
N TRP A 127 -1.26 11.56 -4.94
CA TRP A 127 -2.39 11.70 -4.03
C TRP A 127 -3.56 12.44 -4.64
N GLN A 128 -4.76 12.13 -4.13
CA GLN A 128 -6.00 12.76 -4.55
C GLN A 128 -7.00 12.71 -3.39
N GLY A 129 -7.65 13.84 -3.09
CA GLY A 129 -8.61 13.92 -1.99
C GLY A 129 -7.99 13.47 -0.66
N ASN A 130 -8.46 12.35 -0.10
CA ASN A 130 -7.93 11.81 1.16
C ASN A 130 -7.01 10.59 0.98
N ALA A 131 -6.59 10.26 -0.23
CA ALA A 131 -5.78 9.08 -0.49
C ALA A 131 -4.42 9.40 -1.10
N ILE A 132 -3.42 8.59 -0.74
CA ILE A 132 -2.12 8.46 -1.41
C ILE A 132 -2.04 7.07 -2.00
N HIS A 133 -1.38 6.96 -3.14
CA HIS A 133 -1.00 5.71 -3.77
C HIS A 133 0.48 5.74 -4.16
N MET A 134 1.19 4.66 -3.90
CA MET A 134 2.59 4.51 -4.28
C MET A 134 2.90 3.06 -4.63
N ASN A 135 3.62 2.85 -5.74
CA ASN A 135 4.17 1.55 -6.12
C ASN A 135 5.69 1.61 -6.09
N TYR A 136 6.33 0.60 -5.49
CA TYR A 136 7.78 0.48 -5.43
C TYR A 136 8.20 -0.98 -5.29
N VAL A 137 9.49 -1.26 -5.46
CA VAL A 137 10.09 -2.58 -5.23
C VAL A 137 10.99 -2.51 -3.99
N LEU A 138 10.63 -3.29 -2.98
CA LEU A 138 11.37 -3.40 -1.73
C LEU A 138 12.26 -4.66 -1.78
N GLU A 139 13.54 -4.52 -1.38
CA GLU A 139 14.42 -5.65 -1.13
C GLU A 139 14.33 -6.02 0.35
N ILE A 140 13.90 -7.25 0.63
CA ILE A 140 13.76 -7.75 2.01
C ILE A 140 14.72 -8.93 2.25
N PRO A 141 15.27 -9.10 3.48
CA PRO A 141 16.04 -10.29 3.84
C PRO A 141 15.21 -11.57 3.70
N TYR A 142 15.78 -12.60 3.09
CA TYR A 142 15.16 -13.91 2.93
C TYR A 142 16.19 -15.05 3.09
N GLY A 143 16.29 -15.61 4.29
CA GLY A 143 17.33 -16.57 4.65
C GLY A 143 18.72 -15.93 4.60
N ASP A 144 19.63 -16.51 3.81
CA ASP A 144 20.98 -15.98 3.58
C ASP A 144 21.07 -15.06 2.34
N ASP A 145 19.92 -14.72 1.72
CA ASP A 145 19.82 -13.94 0.48
C ASP A 145 18.81 -12.80 0.66
N THR A 146 18.49 -12.07 -0.42
CA THR A 146 17.45 -11.04 -0.46
C THR A 146 16.35 -11.40 -1.44
N LEU A 147 15.15 -10.89 -1.19
CA LEU A 147 13.98 -11.06 -2.03
C LEU A 147 13.40 -9.70 -2.39
N GLU A 148 13.33 -9.40 -3.68
CA GLU A 148 12.59 -8.25 -4.19
C GLU A 148 11.09 -8.53 -4.19
N VAL A 149 10.32 -7.63 -3.57
CA VAL A 149 8.87 -7.69 -3.44
C VAL A 149 8.25 -6.42 -3.99
N GLN A 150 7.26 -6.57 -4.86
CA GLN A 150 6.46 -5.45 -5.37
C GLN A 150 5.49 -5.02 -4.27
N MET A 151 5.53 -3.75 -3.94
CA MET A 151 4.68 -3.09 -2.96
C MET A 151 3.65 -2.22 -3.69
N ASP A 152 2.37 -2.45 -3.42
CA ASP A 152 1.23 -1.63 -3.86
C ASP A 152 0.63 -0.99 -2.61
N ASP A 153 0.93 0.28 -2.41
CA ASP A 153 0.79 0.97 -1.14
C ASP A 153 -0.30 2.05 -1.22
N TRP A 154 -1.36 1.86 -0.45
CA TRP A 154 -2.48 2.78 -0.34
C TRP A 154 -2.56 3.35 1.06
N MET A 155 -2.71 4.68 1.16
CA MET A 155 -2.86 5.39 2.42
C MET A 155 -4.12 6.23 2.39
N TYR A 156 -4.87 6.24 3.50
CA TYR A 156 -6.15 6.95 3.60
C TYR A 156 -6.17 7.84 4.84
N LEU A 157 -6.32 9.14 4.64
CA LEU A 157 -6.49 10.09 5.74
C LEU A 157 -7.90 9.99 6.30
N ILE A 158 -8.04 9.54 7.54
CA ILE A 158 -9.31 9.31 8.21
C ILE A 158 -9.73 10.52 9.04
N THR A 159 -8.76 11.10 9.75
CA THR A 159 -8.89 12.36 10.49
C THR A 159 -7.65 13.21 10.18
N PRO A 160 -7.62 14.53 10.51
CA PRO A 160 -6.43 15.34 10.28
C PRO A 160 -5.13 14.78 10.88
N ASP A 161 -5.23 13.89 11.88
CA ASP A 161 -4.11 13.35 12.63
C ASP A 161 -3.95 11.82 12.50
N THR A 162 -4.83 11.14 11.74
CA THR A 162 -4.83 9.67 11.63
C THR A 162 -4.94 9.24 10.18
N LEU A 163 -3.99 8.41 9.77
CA LEU A 163 -3.92 7.80 8.44
C LEU A 163 -3.89 6.27 8.59
N ILE A 164 -4.64 5.56 7.76
CA ILE A 164 -4.55 4.10 7.62
C ILE A 164 -3.77 3.82 6.35
N ASN A 165 -2.84 2.88 6.44
CA ASN A 165 -2.06 2.39 5.32
C ASN A 165 -2.30 0.89 5.13
N GLU A 166 -2.50 0.50 3.87
CA GLU A 166 -2.65 -0.87 3.41
C GLU A 166 -1.67 -1.09 2.26
N THR A 167 -0.75 -2.04 2.42
CA THR A 167 0.26 -2.36 1.41
C THR A 167 0.12 -3.81 0.97
N ALA A 168 -0.30 -4.04 -0.25
CA ALA A 168 -0.30 -5.37 -0.84
C ALA A 168 1.11 -5.72 -1.33
N MET A 169 1.59 -6.92 -0.95
CA MET A 169 2.90 -7.44 -1.33
C MET A 169 2.74 -8.54 -2.37
N SER A 170 3.48 -8.45 -3.47
CA SER A 170 3.48 -9.48 -4.51
C SER A 170 4.88 -9.76 -5.06
N LYS A 171 5.09 -11.00 -5.54
CA LYS A 171 6.29 -11.41 -6.28
C LYS A 171 5.86 -12.06 -7.58
N TRP A 172 6.34 -11.53 -8.71
CA TRP A 172 5.93 -11.97 -10.06
C TRP A 172 4.42 -11.99 -10.29
N GLY A 173 3.70 -11.02 -9.67
CA GLY A 173 2.24 -10.93 -9.74
C GLY A 173 1.48 -11.92 -8.86
N ILE A 174 2.17 -12.70 -8.02
CA ILE A 174 1.57 -13.61 -7.05
C ILE A 174 1.55 -12.91 -5.68
N PRO A 175 0.39 -12.78 -4.99
CA PRO A 175 0.33 -12.23 -3.65
C PRO A 175 1.18 -13.04 -2.67
N VAL A 176 2.02 -12.36 -1.88
CA VAL A 176 2.89 -13.01 -0.88
C VAL A 176 2.59 -12.52 0.54
N GLY A 177 1.86 -11.41 0.69
CA GLY A 177 1.47 -10.88 2.00
C GLY A 177 0.83 -9.51 1.91
N GLU A 178 0.59 -8.93 3.08
CA GLU A 178 0.00 -7.61 3.25
C GLU A 178 0.57 -6.94 4.51
N ILE A 179 0.75 -5.62 4.47
CA ILE A 179 1.01 -4.80 5.65
C ILE A 179 -0.20 -3.91 5.87
N VAL A 180 -0.68 -3.85 7.11
CA VAL A 180 -1.71 -2.89 7.53
C VAL A 180 -1.21 -2.14 8.73
N LEU A 181 -1.22 -0.82 8.68
CA LEU A 181 -0.77 0.02 9.78
C LEU A 181 -1.61 1.29 9.92
N VAL A 182 -1.52 1.89 11.09
CA VAL A 182 -2.09 3.21 11.39
C VAL A 182 -0.93 4.16 11.69
N ILE A 183 -0.91 5.31 11.02
CA ILE A 183 0.02 6.42 11.30
C ILE A 183 -0.74 7.51 12.04
N GLN A 184 -0.17 8.00 13.13
CA GLN A 184 -0.76 9.06 13.96
C GLN A 184 0.24 10.22 14.15
N LYS A 185 -0.26 11.44 13.97
CA LYS A 185 0.49 12.66 14.34
C LYS A 185 0.41 12.89 15.84
N GLY A 186 1.49 13.40 16.39
CA GLY A 186 1.54 13.87 17.77
C GLY A 186 1.83 12.78 18.79
N ALA A 187 2.65 13.17 19.78
CA ALA A 187 3.16 12.42 20.92
C ALA A 187 3.94 11.16 20.56
N ALA A 188 5.28 11.30 20.57
CA ALA A 188 6.18 10.15 20.60
C ALA A 188 5.71 9.11 21.63
N PRO A 189 5.78 7.79 21.35
CA PRO A 189 5.45 6.76 22.30
C PRO A 189 6.47 6.80 23.46
N GLY A 190 6.08 7.35 24.57
CA GLY A 190 6.91 7.49 25.77
C GLY A 190 6.21 8.15 26.94
N SER A 191 5.06 8.81 26.74
CA SER A 191 4.30 9.47 27.80
C SER A 191 3.01 8.76 28.22
N GLY A 192 2.74 7.56 27.72
CA GLY A 192 1.70 6.71 28.23
C GLY A 192 2.17 6.05 29.52
N ASN A 193 1.90 6.66 30.66
CA ASN A 193 1.87 5.94 31.93
C ASN A 193 0.92 4.78 31.75
N TYR A 194 1.47 3.58 31.59
CA TYR A 194 0.74 2.36 31.88
C TYR A 194 0.50 2.39 33.37
N ASP A 195 -0.66 2.89 33.77
CA ASP A 195 -1.11 2.84 35.14
C ASP A 195 -1.32 1.38 35.51
N SER A 196 -0.32 0.81 36.20
CA SER A 196 -0.28 -0.57 36.67
C SER A 196 -1.13 -0.75 37.96
N ASP A 197 -2.22 0.02 38.08
CA ASP A 197 -3.10 -0.10 39.25
C ASP A 197 -4.49 -0.57 38.85
N ASN A 198 -4.60 -1.87 38.58
CA ASN A 198 -5.86 -2.60 38.77
C ASN A 198 -5.56 -4.04 39.15
N ARG A 199 -5.39 -4.26 40.44
CA ARG A 199 -5.48 -5.58 41.09
C ARG A 199 -6.91 -5.96 41.35
#